data_17c193ffd0493c339871547ad2a909f4
#
_entry.id   17c193ffd0493c339871547ad2a909f4
#
_cell.length_a   1.000
_cell.length_b   1.000
_cell.length_c   1.000
_cell.angle_alpha   90.00
_cell.angle_beta   90.00
_cell.angle_gamma   90.00
#
_symmetry.space_group_name_H-M   'P 1'
#
loop_
_entity.id
_entity.type
_entity.pdbx_description
1 polymer ?
#
loop_
_entity_poly.entity_id
_entity_poly.type
_entity_poly.pdbx_seq_one_letter_code
_entity_poly.pdbx_strand_id
1 'polypeptide(L)'
;MTRSPFDESARRIVQSVRTMVDHRAEYRAVNAAEFPGRDAEFLDGTARELAAEGWQTLGDFEDAAFNRGRQNKNFVRMALSGDRTAYAMWFSAPAAPRPARVLGLRSLLGDGRVLLTLRGGSKTDLPTPPAYLVERLDEGASTGQQVRRHRERVDAAGAAPRTHQGVADVLAALATEEKMQSEFRAARGLALFEPMLRAKLGPDFDERGQPLLDSILAHPEWWTAAPGSPAGQYPHLVIARLYEPIQPIDRGTRYEDPLQAALGARALGVVTGGGSA
;
A
#
# COMPACT_ATOMS: atom_id res chain seq x y z
N MET A 1 -20.19 19.69 24.92
CA MET A 1 -18.88 19.03 24.83
C MET A 1 -17.97 19.94 24.01
N THR A 2 -16.89 20.39 24.57
CA THR A 2 -15.87 21.19 23.88
C THR A 2 -15.15 20.27 22.90
N ARG A 3 -15.13 20.61 21.60
CA ARG A 3 -14.41 19.82 20.60
C ARG A 3 -12.90 19.85 20.90
N SER A 4 -12.30 18.68 20.91
CA SER A 4 -10.83 18.58 20.99
C SER A 4 -10.20 19.19 19.74
N PRO A 5 -9.06 19.88 19.82
CA PRO A 5 -8.33 20.33 18.64
C PRO A 5 -7.90 19.17 17.72
N PHE A 6 -7.90 17.95 18.23
CA PHE A 6 -7.55 16.74 17.48
C PHE A 6 -8.74 16.08 16.75
N ASP A 7 -9.99 16.46 17.10
CA ASP A 7 -11.19 15.75 16.58
C ASP A 7 -11.27 15.74 15.06
N GLU A 8 -10.98 16.87 14.41
CA GLU A 8 -11.04 16.92 12.94
C GLU A 8 -9.98 16.03 12.32
N SER A 9 -8.76 16.06 12.82
CA SER A 9 -7.65 15.24 12.35
C SER A 9 -7.93 13.74 12.59
N ALA A 10 -8.37 13.40 13.80
CA ALA A 10 -8.74 12.05 14.18
C ALA A 10 -9.86 11.50 13.28
N ARG A 11 -10.92 12.28 13.05
CA ARG A 11 -12.01 11.91 12.15
C ARG A 11 -11.53 11.64 10.72
N ARG A 12 -10.62 12.46 10.20
CA ARG A 12 -10.04 12.27 8.86
C ARG A 12 -9.21 10.99 8.78
N ILE A 13 -8.44 10.66 9.84
CA ILE A 13 -7.73 9.38 9.93
C ILE A 13 -8.71 8.22 9.83
N VAL A 14 -9.75 8.22 10.67
CA VAL A 14 -10.75 7.14 10.70
C VAL A 14 -11.39 6.98 9.33
N GLN A 15 -11.83 8.06 8.69
CA GLN A 15 -12.42 8.02 7.36
C GLN A 15 -11.45 7.47 6.30
N SER A 16 -10.18 7.86 6.37
CA SER A 16 -9.15 7.38 5.42
C SER A 16 -8.88 5.90 5.58
N VAL A 17 -8.73 5.42 6.82
CA VAL A 17 -8.54 4.00 7.09
C VAL A 17 -9.77 3.21 6.67
N ARG A 18 -10.97 3.73 6.96
CA ARG A 18 -12.22 3.10 6.54
C ARG A 18 -12.32 2.99 5.03
N THR A 19 -11.97 4.03 4.30
CA THR A 19 -11.94 4.01 2.83
C THR A 19 -11.00 2.92 2.30
N MET A 20 -9.82 2.74 2.92
CA MET A 20 -8.89 1.67 2.55
C MET A 20 -9.43 0.28 2.89
N VAL A 21 -10.11 0.13 4.02
CA VAL A 21 -10.72 -1.15 4.45
C VAL A 21 -11.89 -1.53 3.54
N ASP A 22 -12.68 -0.56 3.10
CA ASP A 22 -13.83 -0.78 2.23
C ASP A 22 -13.47 -0.82 0.75
N HIS A 23 -12.23 -0.47 0.39
CA HIS A 23 -11.77 -0.50 -0.99
C HIS A 23 -11.88 -1.91 -1.57
N ARG A 24 -12.36 -1.97 -2.80
CA ARG A 24 -12.38 -3.18 -3.64
C ARG A 24 -11.79 -2.80 -4.98
N ALA A 25 -10.68 -3.42 -5.34
CA ALA A 25 -10.03 -3.12 -6.59
C ALA A 25 -10.87 -3.57 -7.77
N GLU A 26 -10.92 -2.72 -8.80
CA GLU A 26 -11.52 -2.99 -10.09
C GLU A 26 -10.41 -3.03 -11.14
N TYR A 27 -9.71 -4.15 -11.26
CA TYR A 27 -8.62 -4.28 -12.21
C TYR A 27 -9.12 -4.30 -13.66
N ARG A 28 -8.54 -3.42 -14.48
CA ARG A 28 -8.80 -3.33 -15.92
C ARG A 28 -7.49 -3.30 -16.67
N ALA A 29 -7.40 -4.06 -17.76
CA ALA A 29 -6.25 -3.99 -18.64
C ALA A 29 -6.13 -2.59 -19.28
N VAL A 30 -4.92 -2.07 -19.32
CA VAL A 30 -4.63 -0.73 -19.84
C VAL A 30 -3.37 -0.72 -20.69
N ASN A 31 -3.23 0.34 -21.50
CA ASN A 31 -1.97 0.61 -22.18
C ASN A 31 -1.10 1.53 -21.31
N ALA A 32 0.07 1.08 -20.91
CA ALA A 32 1.02 1.88 -20.12
C ALA A 32 1.36 3.25 -20.75
N ALA A 33 1.24 3.38 -22.06
CA ALA A 33 1.48 4.65 -22.77
C ALA A 33 0.50 5.77 -22.36
N GLU A 34 -0.68 5.40 -21.82
CA GLU A 34 -1.71 6.35 -21.38
C GLU A 34 -1.41 6.94 -19.99
N PHE A 35 -0.33 6.48 -19.33
CA PHE A 35 0.05 6.92 -18.00
C PHE A 35 1.30 7.81 -18.05
N PRO A 36 1.12 9.14 -18.11
CA PRO A 36 2.24 10.08 -18.13
C PRO A 36 3.00 10.00 -16.79
N GLY A 37 4.32 10.12 -16.87
CA GLY A 37 5.18 10.08 -15.66
C GLY A 37 5.49 8.69 -15.13
N ARG A 38 5.16 7.63 -15.89
CA ARG A 38 5.59 6.28 -15.55
C ARG A 38 7.12 6.16 -15.59
N ASP A 39 7.67 5.42 -14.67
CA ASP A 39 9.09 5.04 -14.66
C ASP A 39 9.30 3.85 -15.63
N ALA A 40 9.40 4.15 -16.93
CA ALA A 40 9.50 3.11 -17.95
C ALA A 40 10.77 2.27 -17.78
N GLU A 41 11.89 2.88 -17.36
CA GLU A 41 13.14 2.16 -17.12
C GLU A 41 12.98 1.07 -16.06
N PHE A 42 12.38 1.41 -14.93
CA PHE A 42 12.09 0.45 -13.86
C PHE A 42 11.09 -0.62 -14.31
N LEU A 43 9.99 -0.21 -14.95
CA LEU A 43 8.93 -1.14 -15.35
C LEU A 43 9.43 -2.17 -16.38
N ASP A 44 10.13 -1.70 -17.41
CA ASP A 44 10.63 -2.56 -18.48
C ASP A 44 11.90 -3.32 -18.05
N GLY A 45 12.73 -2.71 -17.20
CA GLY A 45 13.88 -3.37 -16.59
C GLY A 45 13.45 -4.57 -15.74
N THR A 46 12.51 -4.35 -14.82
CA THR A 46 11.96 -5.43 -13.98
C THR A 46 11.30 -6.52 -14.82
N ALA A 47 10.58 -6.17 -15.90
CA ALA A 47 9.99 -7.16 -16.81
C ALA A 47 11.06 -8.05 -17.45
N ARG A 48 12.17 -7.47 -17.93
CA ARG A 48 13.30 -8.23 -18.52
C ARG A 48 13.98 -9.13 -17.47
N GLU A 49 14.20 -8.62 -16.25
CA GLU A 49 14.80 -9.39 -15.17
C GLU A 49 13.92 -10.57 -14.76
N LEU A 50 12.62 -10.37 -14.64
CA LEU A 50 11.65 -11.44 -14.34
C LEU A 50 11.59 -12.47 -15.50
N ALA A 51 11.61 -12.01 -16.76
CA ALA A 51 11.65 -12.90 -17.91
C ALA A 51 12.90 -13.78 -17.93
N ALA A 52 14.06 -13.27 -17.53
CA ALA A 52 15.30 -14.05 -17.37
C ALA A 52 15.19 -15.13 -16.28
N GLU A 53 14.33 -14.92 -15.28
CA GLU A 53 13.99 -15.90 -14.24
C GLU A 53 12.83 -16.84 -14.64
N GLY A 54 12.39 -16.81 -15.90
CA GLY A 54 11.34 -17.67 -16.45
C GLY A 54 9.90 -17.20 -16.17
N TRP A 55 9.71 -15.92 -15.82
CA TRP A 55 8.38 -15.35 -15.62
C TRP A 55 7.79 -14.82 -16.92
N GLN A 56 6.48 -14.93 -17.05
CA GLN A 56 5.72 -14.42 -18.19
C GLN A 56 4.94 -13.18 -17.79
N THR A 57 5.17 -12.06 -18.47
CA THR A 57 4.38 -10.83 -18.28
C THR A 57 2.93 -11.08 -18.73
N LEU A 58 1.99 -10.74 -17.88
CA LEU A 58 0.54 -10.86 -18.12
C LEU A 58 -0.08 -9.59 -18.71
N GLY A 59 0.54 -8.43 -18.45
CA GLY A 59 0.09 -7.13 -18.95
C GLY A 59 0.11 -6.04 -17.89
N ASP A 60 -0.45 -4.89 -18.26
CA ASP A 60 -0.61 -3.71 -17.43
C ASP A 60 -2.07 -3.56 -17.03
N PHE A 61 -2.31 -3.26 -15.75
CA PHE A 61 -3.66 -3.17 -15.19
C PHE A 61 -3.78 -1.93 -14.30
N GLU A 62 -4.85 -1.18 -14.46
CA GLU A 62 -5.22 -0.17 -13.48
C GLU A 62 -6.23 -0.72 -12.47
N ASP A 63 -6.18 -0.21 -11.26
CA ASP A 63 -7.32 -0.28 -10.36
C ASP A 63 -8.23 0.92 -10.66
N ALA A 64 -9.31 0.67 -11.40
CA ALA A 64 -10.22 1.73 -11.85
C ALA A 64 -10.96 2.37 -10.66
N ALA A 65 -11.24 1.63 -9.59
CA ALA A 65 -11.84 2.19 -8.38
C ALA A 65 -10.86 3.14 -7.69
N PHE A 66 -9.59 2.76 -7.60
CA PHE A 66 -8.52 3.59 -7.03
C PHE A 66 -8.24 4.84 -7.89
N ASN A 67 -8.25 4.72 -9.21
CA ASN A 67 -7.93 5.80 -10.14
C ASN A 67 -9.08 6.78 -10.38
N ARG A 68 -10.30 6.45 -9.94
CA ARG A 68 -11.50 7.27 -10.16
C ARG A 68 -11.33 8.67 -9.56
N GLY A 69 -11.48 9.69 -10.39
CA GLY A 69 -11.37 11.09 -9.99
C GLY A 69 -9.94 11.57 -9.72
N ARG A 70 -8.91 10.75 -9.95
CA ARG A 70 -7.51 11.13 -9.73
C ARG A 70 -6.90 11.76 -10.96
N GLN A 71 -6.14 12.86 -10.76
CA GLN A 71 -5.33 13.46 -11.82
C GLN A 71 -4.12 12.59 -12.16
N ASN A 72 -3.48 12.00 -11.15
CA ASN A 72 -2.35 11.09 -11.31
C ASN A 72 -2.85 9.67 -11.16
N LYS A 73 -3.20 9.07 -12.27
CA LYS A 73 -3.54 7.66 -12.34
C LYS A 73 -2.27 6.82 -12.23
N ASN A 74 -2.43 5.63 -11.68
CA ASN A 74 -1.36 4.64 -11.60
C ASN A 74 -1.84 3.31 -12.17
N PHE A 75 -0.90 2.48 -12.58
CA PHE A 75 -1.15 1.12 -13.00
C PHE A 75 -0.09 0.19 -12.42
N VAL A 76 -0.38 -1.08 -12.43
CA VAL A 76 0.53 -2.14 -12.03
C VAL A 76 0.80 -3.04 -13.22
N ARG A 77 2.03 -3.49 -13.37
CA ARG A 77 2.37 -4.56 -14.31
C ARG A 77 2.37 -5.88 -13.56
N MET A 78 1.89 -6.92 -14.21
CA MET A 78 1.78 -8.25 -13.60
C MET A 78 2.54 -9.29 -14.42
N ALA A 79 3.07 -10.30 -13.73
CA ALA A 79 3.68 -11.48 -14.34
C ALA A 79 3.34 -12.74 -13.55
N LEU A 80 3.46 -13.88 -14.20
CA LEU A 80 3.25 -15.22 -13.65
C LEU A 80 4.55 -16.00 -13.75
N SER A 81 4.93 -16.72 -12.69
CA SER A 81 6.09 -17.62 -12.69
C SER A 81 5.93 -18.77 -13.69
N GLY A 82 7.03 -19.30 -14.20
CA GLY A 82 7.00 -20.39 -15.19
C GLY A 82 6.33 -21.66 -14.66
N ASP A 83 6.44 -21.94 -13.37
CA ASP A 83 5.76 -23.05 -12.67
C ASP A 83 4.31 -22.70 -12.27
N ARG A 84 3.88 -21.44 -12.52
CA ARG A 84 2.55 -20.92 -12.25
C ARG A 84 2.13 -20.90 -10.78
N THR A 85 3.07 -20.98 -9.86
CA THR A 85 2.82 -21.02 -8.41
C THR A 85 2.93 -19.67 -7.72
N ALA A 86 3.48 -18.68 -8.43
CA ALA A 86 3.66 -17.32 -7.92
C ALA A 86 3.31 -16.29 -9.00
N TYR A 87 2.85 -15.13 -8.56
CA TYR A 87 2.64 -13.97 -9.42
C TYR A 87 3.34 -12.73 -8.88
N ALA A 88 3.78 -11.90 -9.79
CA ALA A 88 4.45 -10.65 -9.51
C ALA A 88 3.55 -9.47 -9.82
N MET A 89 3.64 -8.43 -9.00
CA MET A 89 3.08 -7.11 -9.28
C MET A 89 4.15 -6.06 -9.01
N TRP A 90 4.34 -5.15 -9.99
CA TRP A 90 5.24 -4.03 -9.78
C TRP A 90 4.69 -2.76 -10.39
N PHE A 91 5.03 -1.66 -9.77
CA PHE A 91 4.63 -0.32 -10.18
C PHE A 91 5.62 0.72 -9.69
N SER A 92 5.59 1.88 -10.31
CA SER A 92 6.22 3.08 -9.79
C SER A 92 5.16 4.11 -9.43
N ALA A 93 5.35 4.79 -8.31
CA ALA A 93 4.51 5.90 -7.91
C ALA A 93 5.35 7.18 -7.85
N PRO A 94 4.83 8.33 -8.32
CA PRO A 94 5.52 9.60 -8.16
C PRO A 94 5.80 9.87 -6.68
N ALA A 95 7.07 10.09 -6.36
CA ALA A 95 7.54 10.41 -5.01
C ALA A 95 8.74 11.36 -5.09
N ALA A 96 8.96 12.20 -4.08
CA ALA A 96 10.15 13.03 -3.97
C ALA A 96 11.11 12.42 -2.92
N PRO A 97 12.42 12.45 -3.12
CA PRO A 97 13.12 13.05 -4.27
C PRO A 97 13.14 12.16 -5.53
N ARG A 98 12.68 10.93 -5.45
CA ARG A 98 12.67 9.96 -6.55
C ARG A 98 11.39 9.11 -6.53
N PRO A 99 10.95 8.56 -7.68
CA PRO A 99 9.79 7.67 -7.71
C PRO A 99 9.93 6.50 -6.73
N ALA A 100 8.86 6.18 -6.05
CA ALA A 100 8.78 4.94 -5.27
C ALA A 100 8.63 3.77 -6.25
N ARG A 101 9.54 2.80 -6.16
CA ARG A 101 9.59 1.58 -6.98
C ARG A 101 9.21 0.40 -6.11
N VAL A 102 8.23 -0.37 -6.51
CA VAL A 102 7.71 -1.49 -5.74
C VAL A 102 7.64 -2.74 -6.60
N LEU A 103 8.20 -3.83 -6.11
CA LEU A 103 8.04 -5.17 -6.68
C LEU A 103 7.61 -6.13 -5.56
N GLY A 104 6.46 -6.76 -5.73
CA GLY A 104 5.94 -7.79 -4.83
C GLY A 104 5.75 -9.12 -5.54
N LEU A 105 6.35 -10.19 -5.01
CA LEU A 105 6.14 -11.57 -5.43
C LEU A 105 5.20 -12.23 -4.44
N ARG A 106 4.18 -12.93 -4.96
CA ARG A 106 3.10 -13.51 -4.15
C ARG A 106 2.87 -14.97 -4.49
N SER A 107 2.58 -15.77 -3.47
CA SER A 107 2.05 -17.14 -3.61
C SER A 107 0.90 -17.33 -2.63
N LEU A 108 -0.23 -17.81 -3.11
CA LEU A 108 -1.35 -18.24 -2.29
C LEU A 108 -1.18 -19.75 -2.03
N LEU A 109 -1.08 -20.13 -0.77
CA LEU A 109 -0.90 -21.52 -0.37
C LEU A 109 -2.24 -22.27 -0.29
N GLY A 110 -2.18 -23.60 -0.38
CA GLY A 110 -3.35 -24.45 -0.30
C GLY A 110 -4.11 -24.35 1.04
N ASP A 111 -3.41 -24.01 2.12
CA ASP A 111 -3.96 -23.78 3.46
C ASP A 111 -4.53 -22.37 3.67
N GLY A 112 -4.53 -21.52 2.64
CA GLY A 112 -5.06 -20.17 2.67
C GLY A 112 -4.08 -19.09 3.13
N ARG A 113 -2.83 -19.43 3.49
CA ARG A 113 -1.80 -18.43 3.75
C ARG A 113 -1.33 -17.76 2.46
N VAL A 114 -0.95 -16.50 2.57
CA VAL A 114 -0.35 -15.72 1.50
C VAL A 114 1.10 -15.41 1.87
N LEU A 115 2.02 -15.74 0.98
CA LEU A 115 3.41 -15.31 1.08
C LEU A 115 3.62 -14.11 0.17
N LEU A 116 4.04 -12.98 0.74
CA LEU A 116 4.45 -11.80 0.00
C LEU A 116 5.94 -11.53 0.28
N THR A 117 6.76 -11.52 -0.76
CA THR A 117 8.14 -11.05 -0.72
C THR A 117 8.20 -9.71 -1.45
N LEU A 118 8.48 -8.65 -0.71
CA LEU A 118 8.34 -7.28 -1.16
C LEU A 118 9.69 -6.58 -1.20
N ARG A 119 9.95 -5.83 -2.27
CA ARG A 119 11.07 -4.91 -2.41
C ARG A 119 10.55 -3.52 -2.71
N GLY A 120 11.12 -2.52 -2.04
CA GLY A 120 10.65 -1.13 -2.15
C GLY A 120 9.30 -0.89 -1.49
N GLY A 121 8.78 0.32 -1.68
CA GLY A 121 7.57 0.78 -1.05
C GLY A 121 7.72 1.02 0.46
N SER A 122 6.73 1.65 1.08
CA SER A 122 6.73 1.88 2.52
C SER A 122 6.26 0.64 3.28
N LYS A 123 6.65 0.54 4.55
CA LYS A 123 5.93 -0.31 5.48
C LYS A 123 4.48 0.18 5.53
N THR A 124 3.54 -0.74 5.37
CA THR A 124 2.16 -0.43 5.73
C THR A 124 2.06 -0.46 7.24
N ASP A 125 1.59 0.63 7.82
CA ASP A 125 1.41 0.74 9.27
C ASP A 125 0.10 0.06 9.73
N LEU A 126 -0.71 -0.41 8.77
CA LEU A 126 -1.93 -1.16 9.07
C LEU A 126 -1.61 -2.62 9.37
N PRO A 127 -2.17 -3.17 10.46
CA PRO A 127 -2.04 -4.58 10.78
C PRO A 127 -2.52 -5.49 9.63
N THR A 128 -1.80 -6.58 9.43
CA THR A 128 -2.12 -7.62 8.44
C THR A 128 -2.62 -8.89 9.13
N PRO A 129 -3.46 -9.70 8.46
CA PRO A 129 -3.88 -10.99 8.98
C PRO A 129 -2.68 -11.90 9.30
N PRO A 130 -2.73 -12.76 10.33
CA PRO A 130 -1.66 -13.73 10.61
C PRO A 130 -1.34 -14.66 9.43
N ALA A 131 -2.34 -14.94 8.59
CA ALA A 131 -2.17 -15.73 7.38
C ALA A 131 -1.49 -14.97 6.23
N TYR A 132 -1.26 -13.66 6.35
CA TYR A 132 -0.62 -12.83 5.34
C TYR A 132 0.83 -12.54 5.73
N LEU A 133 1.74 -13.38 5.26
CA LEU A 133 3.14 -13.44 5.68
C LEU A 133 4.02 -12.56 4.77
N VAL A 134 4.32 -11.36 5.24
CA VAL A 134 5.13 -10.38 4.50
C VAL A 134 6.58 -10.46 4.92
N GLU A 135 7.48 -10.60 3.94
CA GLU A 135 8.91 -10.36 4.11
C GLU A 135 9.34 -9.21 3.20
N ARG A 136 10.11 -8.28 3.75
CA ARG A 136 10.68 -7.17 3.00
C ARG A 136 12.15 -7.37 2.80
N LEU A 137 12.58 -7.19 1.57
CA LEU A 137 13.98 -7.14 1.21
C LEU A 137 14.46 -5.69 1.13
N ASP A 138 15.75 -5.51 1.26
CA ASP A 138 16.38 -4.22 1.04
C ASP A 138 16.13 -3.72 -0.39
N GLU A 139 16.02 -2.41 -0.55
CA GLU A 139 15.80 -1.79 -1.87
C GLU A 139 16.90 -2.14 -2.89
N GLY A 140 18.13 -2.37 -2.42
CA GLY A 140 19.27 -2.77 -3.24
C GLY A 140 19.26 -4.24 -3.67
N ALA A 141 18.35 -5.08 -3.17
CA ALA A 141 18.27 -6.45 -3.60
C ALA A 141 17.93 -6.55 -5.09
N SER A 142 18.57 -7.46 -5.83
CA SER A 142 18.24 -7.71 -7.23
C SER A 142 16.92 -8.49 -7.37
N THR A 143 16.30 -8.42 -8.53
CA THR A 143 15.09 -9.22 -8.85
C THR A 143 15.36 -10.72 -8.72
N GLY A 144 16.52 -11.20 -9.17
CA GLY A 144 16.91 -12.61 -9.01
C GLY A 144 17.08 -13.02 -7.54
N GLN A 145 17.63 -12.15 -6.68
CA GLN A 145 17.68 -12.40 -5.24
C GLN A 145 16.28 -12.49 -4.64
N GLN A 146 15.37 -11.60 -5.06
CA GLN A 146 13.99 -11.61 -4.59
C GLN A 146 13.25 -12.88 -5.04
N VAL A 147 13.44 -13.31 -6.29
CA VAL A 147 12.86 -14.56 -6.81
C VAL A 147 13.37 -15.78 -6.03
N ARG A 148 14.68 -15.89 -5.83
CA ARG A 148 15.24 -17.00 -5.04
C ARG A 148 14.67 -17.00 -3.62
N ARG A 149 14.67 -15.84 -2.96
CA ARG A 149 14.14 -15.74 -1.60
C ARG A 149 12.66 -16.10 -1.50
N HIS A 150 11.88 -15.69 -2.49
CA HIS A 150 10.46 -16.06 -2.54
C HIS A 150 10.27 -17.58 -2.68
N ARG A 151 11.03 -18.24 -3.57
CA ARG A 151 11.02 -19.71 -3.73
C ARG A 151 11.40 -20.42 -2.44
N GLU A 152 12.48 -20.02 -1.78
CA GLU A 152 12.89 -20.58 -0.48
C GLU A 152 11.77 -20.51 0.57
N ARG A 153 11.02 -19.41 0.59
CA ARG A 153 9.88 -19.23 1.51
C ARG A 153 8.72 -20.16 1.15
N VAL A 154 8.42 -20.31 -0.13
CA VAL A 154 7.38 -21.24 -0.61
C VAL A 154 7.75 -22.67 -0.24
N ASP A 155 9.00 -23.08 -0.49
CA ASP A 155 9.48 -24.43 -0.16
C ASP A 155 9.45 -24.70 1.36
N ALA A 156 9.78 -23.71 2.17
CA ALA A 156 9.76 -23.81 3.63
C ALA A 156 8.35 -23.73 4.24
N ALA A 157 7.33 -23.35 3.47
CA ALA A 157 6.00 -23.09 4.01
C ALA A 157 5.25 -24.35 4.48
N GLY A 158 5.64 -25.54 4.04
CA GLY A 158 5.01 -26.82 4.41
C GLY A 158 3.61 -27.04 3.83
N ALA A 159 3.15 -26.15 2.92
CA ALA A 159 1.90 -26.27 2.18
C ALA A 159 2.13 -25.97 0.70
N ALA A 160 1.55 -26.75 -0.16
CA ALA A 160 1.69 -26.55 -1.61
C ALA A 160 1.09 -25.23 -2.05
N PRO A 161 1.77 -24.45 -2.91
CA PRO A 161 1.19 -23.26 -3.49
C PRO A 161 0.08 -23.63 -4.50
N ARG A 162 -0.91 -22.75 -4.62
CA ARG A 162 -1.93 -22.86 -5.67
C ARG A 162 -1.34 -22.47 -7.02
N THR A 163 -1.81 -23.12 -8.06
CA THR A 163 -1.42 -22.79 -9.44
C THR A 163 -2.42 -21.83 -10.07
N HIS A 164 -1.92 -20.97 -10.95
CA HIS A 164 -2.69 -19.96 -11.69
C HIS A 164 -2.54 -20.19 -13.19
N GLN A 165 -3.63 -20.26 -13.95
CA GLN A 165 -3.57 -20.51 -15.38
C GLN A 165 -3.35 -19.25 -16.21
N GLY A 166 -3.61 -18.06 -15.66
CA GLY A 166 -3.44 -16.79 -16.33
C GLY A 166 -4.01 -15.63 -15.54
N VAL A 167 -4.31 -14.53 -16.26
CA VAL A 167 -4.75 -13.27 -15.67
C VAL A 167 -5.97 -13.43 -14.76
N ALA A 168 -6.99 -14.17 -15.20
CA ALA A 168 -8.22 -14.35 -14.43
C ALA A 168 -7.96 -14.97 -13.05
N ASP A 169 -7.10 -15.99 -12.97
CA ASP A 169 -6.76 -16.65 -11.72
C ASP A 169 -5.92 -15.74 -10.80
N VAL A 170 -5.01 -14.96 -11.39
CA VAL A 170 -4.22 -13.97 -10.62
C VAL A 170 -5.13 -12.89 -10.05
N LEU A 171 -6.08 -12.37 -10.82
CA LEU A 171 -7.04 -11.38 -10.32
C LEU A 171 -7.96 -11.98 -9.24
N ALA A 172 -8.37 -13.23 -9.37
CA ALA A 172 -9.14 -13.93 -8.34
C ALA A 172 -8.32 -14.13 -7.04
N ALA A 173 -7.02 -14.43 -7.16
CA ALA A 173 -6.12 -14.54 -6.02
C ALA A 173 -5.97 -13.19 -5.31
N LEU A 174 -5.78 -12.10 -6.05
CA LEU A 174 -5.73 -10.73 -5.52
C LEU A 174 -7.02 -10.35 -4.80
N ALA A 175 -8.18 -10.64 -5.37
CA ALA A 175 -9.47 -10.40 -4.73
C ALA A 175 -9.60 -11.18 -3.40
N THR A 176 -9.06 -12.40 -3.36
CA THR A 176 -9.02 -13.23 -2.13
C THR A 176 -8.12 -12.58 -1.07
N GLU A 177 -6.95 -12.08 -1.45
CA GLU A 177 -6.04 -11.36 -0.54
C GLU A 177 -6.67 -10.08 0.00
N GLU A 178 -7.27 -9.27 -0.87
CA GLU A 178 -7.94 -8.03 -0.49
C GLU A 178 -9.09 -8.28 0.49
N LYS A 179 -9.91 -9.31 0.20
CA LYS A 179 -11.00 -9.73 1.08
C LYS A 179 -10.47 -10.13 2.46
N MET A 180 -9.46 -10.97 2.51
CA MET A 180 -8.83 -11.40 3.77
C MET A 180 -8.34 -10.21 4.59
N GLN A 181 -7.62 -9.27 3.98
CA GLN A 181 -7.10 -8.09 4.66
C GLN A 181 -8.22 -7.16 5.12
N SER A 182 -9.22 -6.93 4.27
CA SER A 182 -10.36 -6.08 4.56
C SER A 182 -11.20 -6.62 5.72
N GLU A 183 -11.56 -7.91 5.68
CA GLU A 183 -12.34 -8.56 6.75
C GLU A 183 -11.58 -8.53 8.09
N PHE A 184 -10.28 -8.84 8.06
CA PHE A 184 -9.44 -8.78 9.26
C PHE A 184 -9.41 -7.37 9.86
N ARG A 185 -9.23 -6.34 9.03
CA ARG A 185 -9.20 -4.95 9.48
C ARG A 185 -10.57 -4.48 9.94
N ALA A 186 -11.62 -4.82 9.20
CA ALA A 186 -12.99 -4.49 9.58
C ALA A 186 -13.36 -5.09 10.95
N ALA A 187 -12.97 -6.35 11.20
CA ALA A 187 -13.21 -7.01 12.47
C ALA A 187 -12.45 -6.38 13.65
N ARG A 188 -11.29 -5.78 13.42
CA ARG A 188 -10.54 -5.05 14.45
C ARG A 188 -11.12 -3.68 14.77
N GLY A 189 -11.80 -3.05 13.83
CA GLY A 189 -12.43 -1.76 14.04
C GLY A 189 -11.45 -0.72 14.58
N LEU A 190 -11.80 -0.06 15.68
CA LEU A 190 -10.96 0.98 16.30
C LEU A 190 -9.63 0.45 16.85
N ALA A 191 -9.49 -0.84 17.13
CA ALA A 191 -8.22 -1.43 17.58
C ALA A 191 -7.11 -1.41 16.51
N LEU A 192 -7.40 -0.97 15.28
CA LEU A 192 -6.39 -0.73 14.25
C LEU A 192 -5.52 0.49 14.55
N PHE A 193 -6.07 1.50 15.22
CA PHE A 193 -5.47 2.84 15.25
C PHE A 193 -4.27 2.92 16.18
N GLU A 194 -4.29 2.29 17.33
CA GLU A 194 -3.14 2.35 18.24
C GLU A 194 -1.87 1.77 17.62
N PRO A 195 -1.83 0.52 17.11
CA PRO A 195 -0.61 -0.01 16.49
C PRO A 195 -0.19 0.77 15.24
N MET A 196 -1.15 1.28 14.46
CA MET A 196 -0.88 2.13 13.30
C MET A 196 -0.22 3.45 13.71
N LEU A 197 -0.76 4.15 14.71
CA LEU A 197 -0.22 5.42 15.17
C LEU A 197 1.14 5.23 15.85
N ARG A 198 1.33 4.15 16.63
CA ARG A 198 2.63 3.82 17.23
C ARG A 198 3.68 3.53 16.17
N ALA A 199 3.36 2.73 15.16
CA ALA A 199 4.27 2.43 14.06
C ALA A 199 4.66 3.69 13.28
N LYS A 200 3.72 4.63 13.13
CA LYS A 200 3.89 5.85 12.36
C LYS A 200 4.66 6.94 13.09
N LEU A 201 4.36 7.12 14.36
CA LEU A 201 4.91 8.22 15.17
C LEU A 201 6.14 7.79 15.98
N GLY A 202 6.34 6.49 16.19
CA GLY A 202 7.48 5.98 16.95
C GLY A 202 7.58 6.64 18.34
N PRO A 203 8.74 7.25 18.66
CA PRO A 203 8.96 7.92 19.94
C PRO A 203 8.00 9.06 20.23
N ASP A 204 7.44 9.68 19.20
CA ASP A 204 6.53 10.83 19.35
C ASP A 204 5.08 10.40 19.65
N PHE A 205 4.83 9.09 19.82
CA PHE A 205 3.46 8.60 20.00
C PHE A 205 2.79 9.19 21.24
N ASP A 206 3.46 9.24 22.37
CA ASP A 206 2.84 9.67 23.62
C ASP A 206 2.41 11.14 23.57
N GLU A 207 3.20 11.98 22.91
CA GLU A 207 2.91 13.42 22.78
C GLU A 207 1.87 13.71 21.69
N ARG A 208 1.94 13.02 20.57
CA ARG A 208 1.24 13.35 19.33
C ARG A 208 0.17 12.33 18.93
N GLY A 209 0.45 11.07 19.18
CA GLY A 209 -0.41 9.94 18.83
C GLY A 209 -1.48 9.66 19.87
N GLN A 210 -1.15 9.75 21.15
CA GLN A 210 -2.10 9.49 22.22
C GLN A 210 -3.32 10.43 22.17
N PRO A 211 -3.17 11.75 22.02
CA PRO A 211 -4.34 12.63 21.90
C PRO A 211 -5.21 12.35 20.67
N LEU A 212 -4.62 11.89 19.55
CA LEU A 212 -5.37 11.46 18.38
C LEU A 212 -6.13 10.16 18.66
N LEU A 213 -5.48 9.19 19.32
CA LEU A 213 -6.09 7.94 19.70
C LEU A 213 -7.26 8.15 20.67
N ASP A 214 -7.07 8.99 21.67
CA ASP A 214 -8.12 9.33 22.65
C ASP A 214 -9.34 9.95 21.95
N SER A 215 -9.11 10.85 21.00
CA SER A 215 -10.18 11.43 20.19
C SER A 215 -10.88 10.38 19.32
N ILE A 216 -10.14 9.45 18.70
CA ILE A 216 -10.71 8.35 17.91
C ILE A 216 -11.59 7.45 18.81
N LEU A 217 -11.09 7.07 19.97
CA LEU A 217 -11.80 6.18 20.89
C LEU A 217 -13.03 6.84 21.53
N ALA A 218 -13.03 8.16 21.68
CA ALA A 218 -14.17 8.92 22.18
C ALA A 218 -15.32 9.01 21.15
N HIS A 219 -15.06 8.73 19.87
CA HIS A 219 -16.01 8.88 18.77
C HIS A 219 -16.15 7.60 17.91
N PRO A 220 -16.61 6.47 18.51
CA PRO A 220 -16.72 5.20 17.77
C PRO A 220 -17.68 5.27 16.57
N GLU A 221 -18.60 6.22 16.55
CA GLU A 221 -19.52 6.47 15.44
C GLU A 221 -18.79 6.86 14.13
N TRP A 222 -17.60 7.40 14.20
CA TRP A 222 -16.83 7.72 13.00
C TRP A 222 -16.42 6.48 12.22
N TRP A 223 -16.22 5.36 12.92
CA TRP A 223 -15.90 4.09 12.27
C TRP A 223 -17.11 3.47 11.57
N THR A 224 -18.30 3.62 12.16
CA THR A 224 -19.54 3.06 11.64
C THR A 224 -20.18 3.91 10.56
N ALA A 225 -19.84 5.20 10.50
CA ALA A 225 -20.34 6.10 9.47
C ALA A 225 -19.84 5.65 8.08
N ALA A 226 -20.74 5.68 7.09
CA ALA A 226 -20.34 5.47 5.71
C ALA A 226 -19.19 6.42 5.34
N PRO A 227 -18.19 5.97 4.61
CA PRO A 227 -17.09 6.83 4.23
C PRO A 227 -17.62 7.98 3.38
N GLY A 228 -17.81 9.13 4.02
CA GLY A 228 -18.21 10.39 3.35
C GLY A 228 -17.04 11.03 2.64
N SER A 229 -16.07 10.23 2.19
CA SER A 229 -14.92 10.73 1.46
C SER A 229 -15.36 11.10 0.04
N PRO A 230 -15.23 12.36 -0.38
CA PRO A 230 -15.38 12.68 -1.78
C PRO A 230 -14.45 11.80 -2.60
N ALA A 231 -14.94 11.27 -3.70
CA ALA A 231 -14.12 10.55 -4.67
C ALA A 231 -12.87 11.40 -4.98
N GLY A 232 -11.67 10.84 -4.75
CA GLY A 232 -10.42 11.54 -5.00
C GLY A 232 -9.62 11.99 -3.78
N GLN A 233 -10.12 11.88 -2.55
CA GLN A 233 -9.28 12.09 -1.37
C GLN A 233 -8.40 10.87 -1.12
N TYR A 234 -7.10 11.08 -1.20
CA TYR A 234 -6.12 10.07 -0.90
C TYR A 234 -6.01 9.88 0.61
N PRO A 235 -6.13 8.64 1.12
CA PRO A 235 -5.94 8.39 2.55
C PRO A 235 -4.63 8.96 3.10
N HIS A 236 -3.57 8.89 2.31
CA HIS A 236 -2.26 9.39 2.70
C HIS A 236 -2.16 10.93 2.72
N LEU A 237 -2.91 11.65 1.87
CA LEU A 237 -2.97 13.11 1.97
C LEU A 237 -3.57 13.54 3.29
N VAL A 238 -4.55 12.79 3.75
CA VAL A 238 -5.15 13.03 5.06
C VAL A 238 -4.15 12.72 6.17
N ILE A 239 -3.46 11.58 6.10
CA ILE A 239 -2.43 11.22 7.07
C ILE A 239 -1.31 12.26 7.08
N ALA A 240 -0.82 12.68 5.91
CA ALA A 240 0.20 13.71 5.82
C ALA A 240 -0.24 15.03 6.46
N ARG A 241 -1.46 15.50 6.21
CA ARG A 241 -2.02 16.72 6.80
C ARG A 241 -2.23 16.66 8.31
N LEU A 242 -2.31 15.45 8.88
CA LEU A 242 -2.47 15.30 10.33
C LEU A 242 -1.26 15.76 11.12
N TYR A 243 -0.11 15.89 10.50
CA TYR A 243 1.08 16.39 11.16
C TYR A 243 1.11 17.93 11.25
N GLU A 244 0.37 18.63 10.41
CA GLU A 244 0.36 20.10 10.38
C GLU A 244 -0.09 20.73 11.71
N PRO A 245 -1.19 20.29 12.35
CA PRO A 245 -1.63 20.88 13.61
C PRO A 245 -0.80 20.46 14.82
N ILE A 246 0.00 19.40 14.70
CA ILE A 246 0.73 18.83 15.85
C ILE A 246 2.09 19.49 16.03
N GLN A 247 2.78 19.76 14.94
CA GLN A 247 4.01 20.56 14.91
C GLN A 247 4.32 21.05 13.52
N PRO A 248 5.13 22.13 13.40
CA PRO A 248 5.71 22.48 12.11
C PRO A 248 6.46 21.28 11.54
N ILE A 249 6.16 20.94 10.30
CA ILE A 249 6.86 19.88 9.61
C ILE A 249 8.27 20.37 9.33
N ASP A 250 9.27 19.71 9.88
CA ASP A 250 10.65 19.88 9.43
C ASP A 250 10.75 19.31 8.01
N ARG A 251 10.76 20.22 7.05
CA ARG A 251 10.68 19.91 5.63
C ARG A 251 11.88 19.13 5.12
N GLY A 252 13.03 19.24 5.80
CA GLY A 252 14.25 18.53 5.43
C GLY A 252 14.21 17.03 5.69
N THR A 253 13.56 16.62 6.77
CA THR A 253 13.60 15.22 7.23
C THR A 253 12.40 14.38 6.80
N ARG A 254 11.32 15.01 6.35
CA ARG A 254 10.07 14.30 6.08
C ARG A 254 9.91 13.77 4.67
N TYR A 255 10.71 14.24 3.75
CA TYR A 255 10.72 13.70 2.40
C TYR A 255 11.21 12.25 2.34
N GLU A 256 11.89 11.81 3.39
CA GLU A 256 12.38 10.45 3.54
C GLU A 256 11.39 9.53 4.27
N ASP A 257 10.23 10.06 4.71
CA ASP A 257 9.21 9.22 5.35
C ASP A 257 8.72 8.14 4.36
N PRO A 258 8.89 6.85 4.71
CA PRO A 258 8.50 5.74 3.85
C PRO A 258 7.04 5.78 3.39
N LEU A 259 6.14 6.37 4.18
CA LEU A 259 4.74 6.55 3.77
C LEU A 259 4.64 7.46 2.55
N GLN A 260 5.48 8.48 2.51
CA GLN A 260 5.52 9.44 1.42
C GLN A 260 6.06 8.81 0.14
N ALA A 261 7.05 7.94 0.27
CA ALA A 261 7.60 7.19 -0.85
C ALA A 261 6.57 6.22 -1.45
N ALA A 262 5.74 5.58 -0.61
CA ALA A 262 4.70 4.65 -1.07
C ALA A 262 3.47 5.32 -1.64
N LEU A 263 3.22 6.56 -1.27
CA LEU A 263 1.95 7.22 -1.51
C LEU A 263 2.04 8.37 -2.52
N GLY A 264 3.26 8.65 -3.00
CA GLY A 264 3.54 9.60 -4.07
C GLY A 264 3.91 10.99 -3.58
N ALA A 265 4.95 11.54 -4.18
CA ALA A 265 5.58 12.82 -3.87
C ALA A 265 4.63 14.03 -3.83
N ARG A 266 3.50 13.91 -4.50
CA ARG A 266 2.54 15.01 -4.56
C ARG A 266 1.80 15.23 -3.25
N ALA A 267 1.63 14.17 -2.47
CA ALA A 267 1.10 14.28 -1.13
C ALA A 267 2.02 15.13 -0.25
N LEU A 268 3.32 14.93 -0.42
CA LEU A 268 4.36 15.71 0.21
C LEU A 268 4.46 17.13 -0.31
N GLY A 269 4.43 17.30 -1.62
CA GLY A 269 4.44 18.61 -2.25
C GLY A 269 3.30 19.51 -1.77
N VAL A 270 2.12 18.92 -1.52
CA VAL A 270 0.97 19.66 -0.97
C VAL A 270 1.19 20.02 0.50
N VAL A 271 1.84 19.15 1.28
CA VAL A 271 2.09 19.37 2.70
C VAL A 271 3.30 20.29 2.91
N THR A 272 4.31 20.18 2.05
CA THR A 272 5.58 20.88 2.22
C THR A 272 5.77 22.10 1.31
N GLY A 273 5.05 22.17 0.20
CA GLY A 273 5.17 23.23 -0.82
C GLY A 273 4.38 24.49 -0.53
N GLY A 274 3.68 24.57 0.56
CA GLY A 274 2.93 25.78 0.97
C GLY A 274 3.80 26.89 1.57
N GLY A 275 5.08 26.98 1.25
CA GLY A 275 5.94 27.91 1.94
C GLY A 275 7.20 28.35 1.24
N SER A 276 7.20 28.42 -0.05
CA SER A 276 8.21 29.23 -0.75
C SER A 276 7.48 30.17 -1.70
N ALA A 277 7.15 31.28 -1.22
CA ALA A 277 7.04 32.54 -1.93
C ALA A 277 7.77 33.58 -1.10
#